data_ea10650a3558988aa98b156becf86ae2
#
_entry.id   ea10650a3558988aa98b156becf86ae2
#
_cell.length_a   1.000
_cell.length_b   1.000
_cell.length_c   1.000
_cell.angle_alpha   90.00
_cell.angle_beta   90.00
_cell.angle_gamma   90.00
#
_symmetry.space_group_name_H-M   'P 1'
#
loop_
_entity.id
_entity.type
_entity.pdbx_description
1 polymer ?
#
loop_
_entity_poly.entity_id
_entity_poly.type
_entity_poly.pdbx_seq_one_letter_code
_entity_poly.pdbx_strand_id
1 'polypeptide(L)'
;DFTHSKSKFNESIIKTRRFGYDGKGQISINKNTEFNENISILLNEAIIEKKISFDLEFSLVSCRDTFGNIIHFPLTENVHENHILKHSYAPLELSQELEDQAKEINSKILCELDHIGILTVEFFKIKKSIIVNEIAPRVHNSGHWTIEGCSSSQFDLHMQAIAGEKIIQPKITSNCHMVNLIGDDIKEWINKKSSDKINIHLYKKNEIKKGRKMGHVTYLIDNK
;
A
#
# COMPACT_ATOMS: atom_id res chain seq x y z
N ASP A 1 -23.03 -13.69 9.16
CA ASP A 1 -23.16 -14.83 10.07
C ASP A 1 -21.89 -15.68 10.02
N PHE A 2 -21.25 -15.90 11.19
CA PHE A 2 -19.99 -16.64 11.35
C PHE A 2 -20.09 -18.08 10.82
N THR A 3 -21.18 -18.76 11.14
CA THR A 3 -21.43 -20.15 10.71
C THR A 3 -21.59 -20.26 9.19
N HIS A 4 -22.30 -19.31 8.58
CA HIS A 4 -22.47 -19.25 7.13
C HIS A 4 -21.13 -19.03 6.41
N SER A 5 -20.27 -18.16 6.94
CA SER A 5 -18.96 -17.88 6.35
C SER A 5 -18.01 -19.07 6.40
N LYS A 6 -18.04 -19.83 7.51
CA LYS A 6 -17.28 -21.10 7.62
C LYS A 6 -17.76 -22.15 6.62
N SER A 7 -19.05 -22.17 6.28
CA SER A 7 -19.58 -23.08 5.28
C SER A 7 -19.30 -22.66 3.83
N LYS A 8 -19.18 -21.34 3.59
CA LYS A 8 -19.00 -20.77 2.25
C LYS A 8 -17.54 -20.80 1.79
N PHE A 9 -16.59 -20.58 2.69
CA PHE A 9 -15.16 -20.50 2.36
C PHE A 9 -14.36 -21.44 3.28
N ASN A 10 -13.33 -22.10 2.73
CA ASN A 10 -12.41 -22.93 3.53
C ASN A 10 -11.62 -22.09 4.53
N GLU A 11 -11.19 -20.89 4.11
CA GLU A 11 -10.51 -19.88 4.90
C GLU A 11 -11.11 -18.51 4.63
N SER A 12 -11.25 -17.71 5.67
CA SER A 12 -11.81 -16.36 5.60
C SER A 12 -11.03 -15.40 6.50
N ILE A 13 -11.18 -14.12 6.23
CA ILE A 13 -10.69 -13.05 7.10
C ILE A 13 -11.90 -12.23 7.54
N ILE A 14 -12.05 -12.07 8.84
CA ILE A 14 -12.98 -11.13 9.45
C ILE A 14 -12.24 -9.80 9.57
N LYS A 15 -12.79 -8.73 9.01
CA LYS A 15 -12.21 -7.37 9.10
C LYS A 15 -13.22 -6.42 9.71
N THR A 16 -12.77 -5.55 10.62
CA THR A 16 -13.61 -4.44 11.09
C THR A 16 -13.96 -3.51 9.92
N ARG A 17 -15.19 -3.00 9.91
CA ARG A 17 -15.64 -2.05 8.88
C ARG A 17 -15.02 -0.66 9.02
N ARG A 18 -14.49 -0.32 10.20
CA ARG A 18 -13.92 0.99 10.51
C ARG A 18 -12.69 0.84 11.39
N PHE A 19 -11.77 1.80 11.28
CA PHE A 19 -10.58 1.93 12.12
C PHE A 19 -9.59 0.75 12.08
N GLY A 20 -9.67 -0.12 11.07
CA GLY A 20 -8.67 -1.16 10.81
C GLY A 20 -7.47 -0.56 10.07
N TYR A 21 -6.24 -0.96 10.44
CA TYR A 21 -5.00 -0.59 9.76
C TYR A 21 -3.86 -1.53 10.18
N ASP A 22 -2.86 -1.71 9.32
CA ASP A 22 -1.65 -2.51 9.61
C ASP A 22 -1.98 -3.88 10.28
N GLY A 23 -2.99 -4.59 9.76
CA GLY A 23 -3.44 -5.89 10.30
C GLY A 23 -4.26 -5.83 11.59
N LYS A 24 -4.48 -4.64 12.17
CA LYS A 24 -5.36 -4.47 13.33
C LYS A 24 -6.82 -4.51 12.91
N GLY A 25 -7.64 -5.13 13.76
CA GLY A 25 -9.07 -5.29 13.48
C GLY A 25 -9.37 -6.38 12.47
N GLN A 26 -8.46 -7.37 12.28
CA GLN A 26 -8.72 -8.53 11.45
C GLN A 26 -8.32 -9.84 12.14
N ILE A 27 -9.06 -10.89 11.84
CA ILE A 27 -8.82 -12.26 12.33
C ILE A 27 -8.99 -13.23 11.16
N SER A 28 -7.98 -14.07 10.92
CA SER A 28 -8.12 -15.20 9.99
C SER A 28 -8.88 -16.34 10.66
N ILE A 29 -9.86 -16.88 9.97
CA ILE A 29 -10.64 -18.03 10.40
C ILE A 29 -10.63 -19.14 9.37
N ASN A 30 -10.73 -20.37 9.84
CA ASN A 30 -10.85 -21.58 9.01
C ASN A 30 -11.95 -22.49 9.60
N LYS A 31 -12.13 -23.66 9.01
CA LYS A 31 -13.15 -24.63 9.44
C LYS A 31 -13.00 -25.06 10.90
N ASN A 32 -11.76 -25.08 11.42
CA ASN A 32 -11.44 -25.54 12.78
C ASN A 32 -11.36 -24.39 13.79
N THR A 33 -11.54 -23.14 13.35
CA THR A 33 -11.52 -21.99 14.27
C THR A 33 -12.73 -22.02 15.19
N GLU A 34 -12.51 -22.06 16.50
CA GLU A 34 -13.56 -21.99 17.50
C GLU A 34 -14.03 -20.54 17.68
N PHE A 35 -15.32 -20.39 17.93
CA PHE A 35 -15.90 -19.10 18.25
C PHE A 35 -15.43 -18.64 19.63
N ASN A 36 -14.90 -17.44 19.72
CA ASN A 36 -14.42 -16.85 20.97
C ASN A 36 -14.86 -15.39 21.10
N GLU A 37 -14.57 -14.78 22.26
CA GLU A 37 -14.97 -13.42 22.59
C GLU A 37 -14.38 -12.39 21.59
N ASN A 38 -13.14 -12.55 21.16
CA ASN A 38 -12.52 -11.65 20.18
C ASN A 38 -13.24 -11.66 18.84
N ILE A 39 -13.64 -12.84 18.37
CA ILE A 39 -14.46 -12.99 17.16
C ILE A 39 -15.83 -12.35 17.37
N SER A 40 -16.45 -12.56 18.54
CA SER A 40 -17.75 -11.97 18.88
C SER A 40 -17.72 -10.43 18.84
N ILE A 41 -16.69 -9.82 19.43
CA ILE A 41 -16.52 -8.37 19.44
C ILE A 41 -16.36 -7.83 18.02
N LEU A 42 -15.52 -8.48 17.20
CA LEU A 42 -15.29 -8.05 15.81
C LEU A 42 -16.54 -8.17 14.95
N LEU A 43 -17.34 -9.21 15.12
CA LEU A 43 -18.51 -9.48 14.27
C LEU A 43 -19.62 -8.43 14.36
N ASN A 44 -19.69 -7.63 15.43
CA ASN A 44 -20.71 -6.61 15.57
C ASN A 44 -20.66 -5.54 14.48
N GLU A 45 -19.43 -5.21 14.00
CA GLU A 45 -19.22 -4.25 12.90
C GLU A 45 -18.14 -4.72 11.92
N ALA A 46 -18.27 -5.94 11.42
CA ALA A 46 -17.27 -6.54 10.53
C ALA A 46 -17.84 -6.90 9.16
N ILE A 47 -16.92 -7.07 8.24
CA ILE A 47 -17.12 -7.81 6.98
C ILE A 47 -16.34 -9.11 7.04
N ILE A 48 -16.78 -10.09 6.28
CA ILE A 48 -16.09 -11.38 6.15
C ILE A 48 -15.76 -11.57 4.69
N GLU A 49 -14.48 -11.72 4.44
CA GLU A 49 -13.93 -11.92 3.09
C GLU A 49 -13.32 -13.31 2.97
N LYS A 50 -13.34 -13.85 1.76
CA LYS A 50 -12.55 -15.04 1.45
C LYS A 50 -11.07 -14.70 1.61
N LYS A 51 -10.32 -15.53 2.35
CA LYS A 51 -8.85 -15.40 2.38
C LYS A 51 -8.29 -15.78 1.02
N ILE A 52 -7.51 -14.88 0.44
CA ILE A 52 -6.90 -15.05 -0.88
C ILE A 52 -5.47 -15.54 -0.72
N SER A 53 -5.13 -16.66 -1.39
CA SER A 53 -3.74 -17.05 -1.61
C SER A 53 -3.26 -16.38 -2.89
N PHE A 54 -2.19 -15.62 -2.82
CA PHE A 54 -1.66 -14.84 -3.92
C PHE A 54 -0.17 -15.14 -4.16
N ASP A 55 0.30 -14.88 -5.37
CA ASP A 55 1.70 -15.05 -5.74
C ASP A 55 2.54 -13.83 -5.37
N LEU A 56 1.92 -12.64 -5.45
CA LEU A 56 2.57 -11.35 -5.29
C LEU A 56 1.54 -10.32 -4.80
N GLU A 57 1.97 -9.42 -3.93
CA GLU A 57 1.23 -8.23 -3.53
C GLU A 57 1.91 -6.98 -4.10
N PHE A 58 1.14 -6.09 -4.72
CA PHE A 58 1.67 -4.87 -5.31
C PHE A 58 0.66 -3.73 -5.20
N SER A 59 1.15 -2.53 -5.45
CA SER A 59 0.31 -1.33 -5.46
C SER A 59 0.55 -0.47 -6.69
N LEU A 60 -0.48 0.29 -7.06
CA LEU A 60 -0.40 1.35 -8.05
C LEU A 60 -0.83 2.67 -7.41
N VAL A 61 0.09 3.61 -7.36
CA VAL A 61 -0.16 5.00 -6.95
C VAL A 61 -0.56 5.81 -8.18
N SER A 62 -1.68 6.50 -8.11
CA SER A 62 -2.20 7.32 -9.20
C SER A 62 -2.61 8.70 -8.67
N CYS A 63 -2.56 9.71 -9.53
CA CYS A 63 -2.99 11.06 -9.19
C CYS A 63 -3.96 11.59 -10.26
N ARG A 64 -5.03 12.27 -9.82
CA ARG A 64 -5.93 13.01 -10.70
C ARG A 64 -5.96 14.48 -10.31
N ASP A 65 -5.86 15.37 -11.29
CA ASP A 65 -6.00 16.82 -11.08
C ASP A 65 -7.42 17.32 -11.31
N THR A 66 -7.65 18.59 -11.04
CA THR A 66 -8.95 19.26 -11.23
C THR A 66 -9.37 19.41 -12.70
N PHE A 67 -8.45 19.20 -13.65
CA PHE A 67 -8.71 19.21 -15.09
C PHE A 67 -9.09 17.83 -15.63
N GLY A 68 -9.07 16.79 -14.78
CA GLY A 68 -9.37 15.42 -15.15
C GLY A 68 -8.17 14.64 -15.70
N ASN A 69 -6.96 15.21 -15.71
CA ASN A 69 -5.78 14.46 -16.09
C ASN A 69 -5.46 13.42 -15.03
N ILE A 70 -5.19 12.19 -15.46
CA ILE A 70 -4.77 11.08 -14.58
C ILE A 70 -3.38 10.66 -14.98
N ILE A 71 -2.51 10.50 -13.99
CA ILE A 71 -1.18 9.92 -14.14
C ILE A 71 -1.02 8.73 -13.21
N HIS A 72 -0.13 7.81 -13.56
CA HIS A 72 0.19 6.64 -12.79
C HIS A 72 1.69 6.59 -12.52
N PHE A 73 2.07 6.34 -11.27
CA PHE A 73 3.43 5.94 -10.94
C PHE A 73 3.67 4.49 -11.41
N PRO A 74 4.92 4.04 -11.50
CA PRO A 74 5.21 2.63 -11.73
C PRO A 74 4.57 1.73 -10.68
N LEU A 75 4.27 0.49 -11.07
CA LEU A 75 3.85 -0.54 -10.12
C LEU A 75 4.94 -0.76 -9.06
N THR A 76 4.53 -1.05 -7.86
CA THR A 76 5.41 -1.27 -6.71
C THR A 76 5.10 -2.61 -6.07
N GLU A 77 6.07 -3.53 -6.03
CA GLU A 77 5.95 -4.76 -5.25
C GLU A 77 5.99 -4.46 -3.76
N ASN A 78 5.11 -5.08 -2.99
CA ASN A 78 4.98 -4.88 -1.56
C ASN A 78 5.17 -6.19 -0.80
N VAL A 79 6.09 -6.20 0.16
CA VAL A 79 6.33 -7.34 1.03
C VAL A 79 5.94 -6.96 2.45
N HIS A 80 4.96 -7.68 2.99
CA HIS A 80 4.47 -7.49 4.34
C HIS A 80 5.08 -8.50 5.31
N GLU A 81 5.46 -8.03 6.49
CA GLU A 81 5.85 -8.85 7.63
C GLU A 81 4.87 -8.59 8.78
N ASN A 82 4.26 -9.66 9.30
CA ASN A 82 3.25 -9.56 10.36
C ASN A 82 2.13 -8.55 10.02
N HIS A 83 1.66 -8.56 8.77
CA HIS A 83 0.63 -7.66 8.23
C HIS A 83 1.03 -6.18 8.15
N ILE A 84 2.31 -5.84 8.31
CA ILE A 84 2.82 -4.47 8.18
C ILE A 84 3.73 -4.43 6.96
N LEU A 85 3.52 -3.47 6.07
CA LEU A 85 4.40 -3.26 4.92
C LEU A 85 5.84 -3.03 5.39
N LYS A 86 6.74 -3.94 5.01
CA LYS A 86 8.15 -3.89 5.39
C LYS A 86 9.03 -3.43 4.23
N HIS A 87 8.86 -4.00 3.04
CA HIS A 87 9.65 -3.66 1.87
C HIS A 87 8.75 -3.25 0.71
N SER A 88 9.23 -2.29 -0.09
CA SER A 88 8.66 -1.94 -1.39
C SER A 88 9.76 -1.87 -2.43
N TYR A 89 9.55 -2.51 -3.58
CA TYR A 89 10.48 -2.52 -4.71
C TYR A 89 9.81 -1.89 -5.91
N ALA A 90 10.46 -0.89 -6.51
CA ALA A 90 9.93 -0.16 -7.65
C ALA A 90 11.02 0.19 -8.66
N PRO A 91 10.71 0.17 -9.96
CA PRO A 91 9.46 -0.30 -10.56
C PRO A 91 9.33 -1.83 -10.49
N LEU A 92 8.08 -2.31 -10.38
CA LEU A 92 7.75 -3.72 -10.59
C LEU A 92 7.36 -3.90 -12.05
N GLU A 93 7.96 -4.87 -12.72
CA GLU A 93 7.60 -5.27 -14.08
C GLU A 93 6.59 -6.44 -14.05
N LEU A 94 5.45 -6.22 -14.66
CA LEU A 94 4.44 -7.24 -14.94
C LEU A 94 4.19 -7.32 -16.45
N SER A 95 3.33 -8.25 -16.87
CA SER A 95 2.87 -8.24 -18.26
C SER A 95 2.07 -6.96 -18.55
N GLN A 96 2.19 -6.45 -19.78
CA GLN A 96 1.47 -5.23 -20.20
C GLN A 96 -0.04 -5.32 -19.92
N GLU A 97 -0.64 -6.51 -20.12
CA GLU A 97 -2.05 -6.75 -19.84
C GLU A 97 -2.42 -6.49 -18.38
N LEU A 98 -1.61 -6.96 -17.42
CA LEU A 98 -1.87 -6.77 -15.99
C LEU A 98 -1.62 -5.32 -15.55
N GLU A 99 -0.61 -4.69 -16.12
CA GLU A 99 -0.32 -3.27 -15.86
C GLU A 99 -1.45 -2.38 -16.37
N ASP A 100 -1.94 -2.61 -17.60
CA ASP A 100 -3.05 -1.86 -18.18
C ASP A 100 -4.34 -2.09 -17.38
N GLN A 101 -4.61 -3.31 -16.94
CA GLN A 101 -5.75 -3.62 -16.08
C GLN A 101 -5.66 -2.86 -14.74
N ALA A 102 -4.50 -2.80 -14.10
CA ALA A 102 -4.32 -2.06 -12.85
C ALA A 102 -4.56 -0.55 -13.06
N LYS A 103 -4.04 0.03 -14.15
CA LYS A 103 -4.25 1.43 -14.51
C LYS A 103 -5.71 1.75 -14.80
N GLU A 104 -6.41 0.87 -15.52
CA GLU A 104 -7.84 1.02 -15.80
C GLU A 104 -8.66 1.01 -14.51
N ILE A 105 -8.40 0.08 -13.60
CA ILE A 105 -9.07 0.00 -12.29
C ILE A 105 -8.84 1.29 -11.50
N ASN A 106 -7.60 1.76 -11.37
CA ASN A 106 -7.29 3.00 -10.64
C ASN A 106 -7.97 4.21 -11.26
N SER A 107 -7.93 4.33 -12.58
CA SER A 107 -8.58 5.44 -13.31
C SER A 107 -10.09 5.44 -13.09
N LYS A 108 -10.73 4.28 -13.17
CA LYS A 108 -12.16 4.14 -12.93
C LYS A 108 -12.53 4.55 -11.50
N ILE A 109 -11.77 4.09 -10.49
CA ILE A 109 -12.03 4.45 -9.09
C ILE A 109 -11.85 5.96 -8.87
N LEU A 110 -10.78 6.57 -9.42
CA LEU A 110 -10.55 8.01 -9.35
C LEU A 110 -11.70 8.82 -9.93
N CYS A 111 -12.23 8.39 -11.08
CA CYS A 111 -13.35 9.05 -11.75
C CYS A 111 -14.67 8.86 -10.99
N GLU A 112 -15.00 7.64 -10.59
CA GLU A 112 -16.26 7.32 -9.88
C GLU A 112 -16.36 8.00 -8.51
N LEU A 113 -15.22 8.19 -7.83
CA LEU A 113 -15.16 8.92 -6.56
C LEU A 113 -15.03 10.45 -6.74
N ASP A 114 -14.90 10.94 -7.95
CA ASP A 114 -14.51 12.33 -8.27
C ASP A 114 -13.32 12.81 -7.40
N HIS A 115 -12.35 11.89 -7.18
CA HIS A 115 -11.24 12.14 -6.29
C HIS A 115 -10.18 13.02 -6.96
N ILE A 116 -9.71 14.05 -6.24
CA ILE A 116 -8.59 14.91 -6.65
C ILE A 116 -7.40 14.62 -5.74
N GLY A 117 -6.24 14.45 -6.35
CA GLY A 117 -5.01 14.10 -5.65
C GLY A 117 -4.64 12.62 -5.80
N ILE A 118 -3.85 12.12 -4.86
CA ILE A 118 -3.33 10.76 -4.86
C ILE A 118 -4.39 9.76 -4.38
N LEU A 119 -4.50 8.67 -5.13
CA LEU A 119 -5.20 7.44 -4.76
C LEU A 119 -4.27 6.27 -5.02
N THR A 120 -4.21 5.36 -4.06
CA THR A 120 -3.44 4.12 -4.18
C THR A 120 -4.37 2.92 -4.08
N VAL A 121 -4.20 1.97 -4.98
CA VAL A 121 -4.88 0.67 -4.90
C VAL A 121 -3.84 -0.40 -4.66
N GLU A 122 -4.09 -1.26 -3.69
CA GLU A 122 -3.31 -2.47 -3.44
C GLU A 122 -3.98 -3.67 -4.11
N PHE A 123 -3.17 -4.52 -4.71
CA PHE A 123 -3.60 -5.66 -5.50
C PHE A 123 -2.93 -6.93 -5.04
N PHE A 124 -3.66 -8.04 -5.12
CA PHE A 124 -3.11 -9.39 -5.15
C PHE A 124 -3.01 -9.88 -6.58
N LYS A 125 -1.83 -10.37 -6.98
CA LYS A 125 -1.63 -11.10 -8.24
C LYS A 125 -1.79 -12.59 -7.99
N ILE A 126 -2.62 -13.23 -8.80
CA ILE A 126 -2.87 -14.66 -8.79
C ILE A 126 -2.72 -15.17 -10.23
N LYS A 127 -1.61 -15.84 -10.53
CA LYS A 127 -1.28 -16.30 -11.88
C LYS A 127 -1.34 -15.16 -12.90
N LYS A 128 -2.36 -15.15 -13.75
CA LYS A 128 -2.59 -14.17 -14.82
C LYS A 128 -3.71 -13.17 -14.48
N SER A 129 -4.09 -13.04 -13.23
CA SER A 129 -5.18 -12.16 -12.79
C SER A 129 -4.75 -11.28 -11.64
N ILE A 130 -5.42 -10.15 -11.47
CA ILE A 130 -5.27 -9.27 -10.31
C ILE A 130 -6.60 -9.10 -9.58
N ILE A 131 -6.54 -8.94 -8.28
CA ILE A 131 -7.70 -8.69 -7.41
C ILE A 131 -7.38 -7.47 -6.56
N VAL A 132 -8.31 -6.52 -6.48
CA VAL A 132 -8.21 -5.39 -5.56
C VAL A 132 -8.27 -5.87 -4.12
N ASN A 133 -7.30 -5.48 -3.31
CA ASN A 133 -7.26 -5.74 -1.87
C ASN A 133 -7.74 -4.54 -1.07
N GLU A 134 -7.13 -3.37 -1.28
CA GLU A 134 -7.40 -2.16 -0.50
C GLU A 134 -7.32 -0.90 -1.38
N ILE A 135 -8.08 0.12 -1.00
CA ILE A 135 -8.06 1.44 -1.63
C ILE A 135 -7.68 2.47 -0.57
N ALA A 136 -6.68 3.30 -0.86
CA ALA A 136 -6.27 4.42 -0.02
C ALA A 136 -6.39 5.75 -0.80
N PRO A 137 -7.44 6.56 -0.60
CA PRO A 137 -7.62 7.85 -1.29
C PRO A 137 -6.75 8.93 -0.64
N ARG A 138 -5.45 8.74 -0.64
CA ARG A 138 -4.43 9.58 -0.03
C ARG A 138 -3.03 9.12 -0.46
N VAL A 139 -2.01 9.91 -0.12
CA VAL A 139 -0.61 9.44 -0.18
C VAL A 139 -0.46 8.15 0.63
N HIS A 140 0.33 7.22 0.10
CA HIS A 140 0.46 5.87 0.65
C HIS A 140 1.90 5.49 0.94
N ASN A 141 2.10 4.65 1.94
CA ASN A 141 3.42 4.22 2.39
C ASN A 141 4.20 3.49 1.27
N SER A 142 3.53 2.67 0.47
CA SER A 142 4.17 1.99 -0.66
C SER A 142 4.66 2.93 -1.77
N GLY A 143 4.20 4.19 -1.79
CA GLY A 143 4.65 5.23 -2.72
C GLY A 143 5.74 6.15 -2.16
N HIS A 144 6.27 5.92 -0.95
CA HIS A 144 7.28 6.83 -0.37
C HIS A 144 8.60 6.81 -1.14
N TRP A 145 8.94 5.72 -1.82
CA TRP A 145 10.10 5.61 -2.69
C TRP A 145 10.12 6.66 -3.80
N THR A 146 8.95 7.21 -4.17
CA THR A 146 8.84 8.25 -5.21
C THR A 146 9.57 9.54 -4.86
N ILE A 147 9.88 9.77 -3.58
CA ILE A 147 10.62 10.96 -3.11
C ILE A 147 11.99 11.00 -3.78
N GLU A 148 12.67 9.88 -3.86
CA GLU A 148 14.01 9.76 -4.45
C GLU A 148 13.99 9.14 -5.84
N GLY A 149 13.05 8.25 -6.12
CA GLY A 149 12.99 7.46 -7.35
C GLY A 149 12.31 8.16 -8.51
N CYS A 150 11.73 9.35 -8.32
CA CYS A 150 11.03 10.09 -9.35
C CYS A 150 11.38 11.57 -9.36
N SER A 151 11.17 12.23 -10.50
CA SER A 151 11.39 13.69 -10.65
C SER A 151 10.38 14.52 -9.85
N SER A 152 9.24 13.94 -9.47
CA SER A 152 8.24 14.49 -8.55
C SER A 152 7.65 13.34 -7.74
N SER A 153 7.53 13.53 -6.43
CA SER A 153 7.02 12.52 -5.52
C SER A 153 5.49 12.47 -5.53
N GLN A 154 4.92 11.42 -4.93
CA GLN A 154 3.48 11.37 -4.67
C GLN A 154 2.99 12.57 -3.85
N PHE A 155 3.82 13.11 -2.96
CA PHE A 155 3.46 14.25 -2.13
C PHE A 155 3.37 15.53 -2.96
N ASP A 156 4.36 15.75 -3.86
CA ASP A 156 4.37 16.91 -4.74
C ASP A 156 3.13 16.91 -5.65
N LEU A 157 2.85 15.77 -6.29
CA LEU A 157 1.68 15.66 -7.17
C LEU A 157 0.37 15.77 -6.43
N HIS A 158 0.28 15.24 -5.19
CA HIS A 158 -0.90 15.42 -4.36
C HIS A 158 -1.17 16.90 -4.08
N MET A 159 -0.13 17.63 -3.68
CA MET A 159 -0.23 19.06 -3.38
C MET A 159 -0.55 19.88 -4.63
N GLN A 160 0.09 19.61 -5.78
CA GLN A 160 -0.22 20.27 -7.05
C GLN A 160 -1.69 20.05 -7.46
N ALA A 161 -2.15 18.80 -7.41
CA ALA A 161 -3.52 18.47 -7.80
C ALA A 161 -4.57 19.19 -6.94
N ILE A 162 -4.42 19.19 -5.60
CA ILE A 162 -5.38 19.87 -4.70
C ILE A 162 -5.26 21.40 -4.73
N ALA A 163 -4.09 21.93 -5.12
CA ALA A 163 -3.91 23.37 -5.37
C ALA A 163 -4.53 23.84 -6.69
N GLY A 164 -5.10 22.92 -7.49
CA GLY A 164 -5.69 23.24 -8.78
C GLY A 164 -4.66 23.40 -9.91
N GLU A 165 -3.45 22.91 -9.72
CA GLU A 165 -2.41 22.89 -10.74
C GLU A 165 -2.54 21.67 -11.65
N LYS A 166 -2.10 21.82 -12.90
CA LYS A 166 -2.02 20.70 -13.83
C LYS A 166 -0.83 19.80 -13.46
N ILE A 167 -1.11 18.51 -13.26
CA ILE A 167 -0.07 17.52 -12.98
C ILE A 167 0.63 17.06 -14.26
N ILE A 168 1.91 16.70 -14.14
CA ILE A 168 2.73 16.18 -15.23
C ILE A 168 3.29 14.82 -14.82
N GLN A 169 3.34 13.88 -15.78
CA GLN A 169 3.88 12.55 -15.55
C GLN A 169 5.35 12.62 -15.05
N PRO A 170 5.67 12.14 -13.85
CA PRO A 170 7.04 12.16 -13.35
C PRO A 170 7.93 11.19 -14.15
N LYS A 171 9.19 11.57 -14.31
CA LYS A 171 10.21 10.67 -14.83
C LYS A 171 10.75 9.80 -13.71
N ILE A 172 10.96 8.52 -13.97
CA ILE A 172 11.69 7.63 -13.08
C ILE A 172 13.16 8.00 -13.13
N THR A 173 13.78 8.27 -12.00
CA THR A 173 15.19 8.67 -11.87
C THR A 173 16.07 7.50 -11.42
N SER A 174 15.51 6.54 -10.67
CA SER A 174 16.22 5.35 -10.20
C SER A 174 15.23 4.23 -9.85
N ASN A 175 15.71 3.00 -9.95
CA ASN A 175 15.06 1.88 -9.27
C ASN A 175 15.25 2.04 -7.76
N CYS A 176 14.27 1.61 -6.99
CA CYS A 176 14.26 1.82 -5.55
C CYS A 176 13.90 0.55 -4.78
N HIS A 177 14.57 0.38 -3.65
CA HIS A 177 14.14 -0.52 -2.58
C HIS A 177 13.89 0.31 -1.33
N MET A 178 12.64 0.44 -0.93
CA MET A 178 12.25 1.14 0.29
C MET A 178 12.02 0.13 1.41
N VAL A 179 12.53 0.44 2.60
CA VAL A 179 12.39 -0.37 3.81
C VAL A 179 11.76 0.47 4.91
N ASN A 180 10.62 0.03 5.44
CA ASN A 180 10.02 0.66 6.60
C ASN A 180 10.76 0.31 7.88
N LEU A 181 11.04 1.31 8.72
CA LEU A 181 11.60 1.15 10.05
C LEU A 181 10.46 0.95 11.04
N ILE A 182 10.27 -0.28 11.52
CA ILE A 182 9.15 -0.64 12.38
C ILE A 182 9.64 -0.83 13.81
N GLY A 183 9.05 -0.05 14.74
CA GLY A 183 9.42 -0.14 16.16
C GLY A 183 10.91 0.10 16.38
N ASP A 184 11.60 -0.88 16.93
CA ASP A 184 13.02 -0.79 17.31
C ASP A 184 13.99 -0.69 16.13
N ASP A 185 13.59 -0.98 14.89
CA ASP A 185 14.45 -0.85 13.71
C ASP A 185 15.06 0.56 13.60
N ILE A 186 14.33 1.59 14.08
CA ILE A 186 14.81 2.97 14.05
C ILE A 186 16.13 3.17 14.80
N LYS A 187 16.42 2.36 15.82
CA LYS A 187 17.60 2.51 16.67
C LYS A 187 18.91 2.39 15.88
N GLU A 188 18.90 1.58 14.81
CA GLU A 188 20.06 1.43 13.94
C GLU A 188 20.27 2.65 13.01
N TRP A 189 19.25 3.48 12.83
CA TRP A 189 19.22 4.54 11.82
C TRP A 189 19.23 5.95 12.42
N ILE A 190 18.93 6.10 13.72
CA ILE A 190 18.73 7.41 14.36
C ILE A 190 19.98 8.32 14.28
N ASN A 191 21.18 7.73 14.23
CA ASN A 191 22.45 8.46 14.15
C ASN A 191 23.12 8.35 12.76
N LYS A 192 22.50 7.66 11.81
CA LYS A 192 23.04 7.56 10.45
C LYS A 192 22.62 8.77 9.63
N LYS A 193 23.43 9.10 8.63
CA LYS A 193 23.13 10.16 7.66
C LYS A 193 22.84 9.53 6.31
N SER A 194 21.99 10.19 5.53
CA SER A 194 21.78 9.85 4.11
C SER A 194 23.08 9.99 3.32
N SER A 195 23.18 9.23 2.25
CA SER A 195 24.25 9.28 1.26
C SER A 195 23.62 9.35 -0.14
N ASP A 196 24.44 9.39 -1.20
CA ASP A 196 23.93 9.48 -2.58
C ASP A 196 23.00 8.32 -2.98
N LYS A 197 23.15 7.14 -2.34
CA LYS A 197 22.35 5.95 -2.65
C LYS A 197 21.42 5.51 -1.52
N ILE A 198 21.49 6.13 -0.35
CA ILE A 198 20.70 5.72 0.83
C ILE A 198 20.06 6.96 1.44
N ASN A 199 18.74 7.04 1.39
CA ASN A 199 17.98 8.16 1.91
C ASN A 199 17.18 7.73 3.14
N ILE A 200 17.34 8.47 4.24
CA ILE A 200 16.80 8.12 5.55
C ILE A 200 15.74 9.15 5.96
N HIS A 201 14.51 8.69 6.17
CA HIS A 201 13.38 9.50 6.61
C HIS A 201 12.90 9.05 7.98
N LEU A 202 13.22 9.81 9.02
CA LEU A 202 12.77 9.54 10.39
C LEU A 202 11.54 10.39 10.69
N TYR A 203 10.46 9.76 11.16
CA TYR A 203 9.17 10.47 11.36
C TYR A 203 9.09 11.24 12.66
N LYS A 204 10.16 11.31 13.45
CA LYS A 204 10.29 12.07 14.72
C LYS A 204 9.12 11.85 15.68
N LYS A 205 8.61 10.63 15.76
CA LYS A 205 7.53 10.26 16.68
C LYS A 205 8.07 10.20 18.10
N ASN A 206 7.32 10.73 19.06
CA ASN A 206 7.75 10.88 20.46
C ASN A 206 8.04 9.54 21.16
N GLU A 207 7.47 8.44 20.69
CA GLU A 207 7.58 7.13 21.35
C GLU A 207 7.78 6.03 20.33
N ILE A 208 8.76 5.16 20.57
CA ILE A 208 8.99 3.94 19.80
C ILE A 208 8.02 2.89 20.32
N LYS A 209 7.13 2.42 19.44
CA LYS A 209 6.16 1.37 19.75
C LYS A 209 6.32 0.18 18.81
N LYS A 210 6.23 -1.03 19.35
CA LYS A 210 6.19 -2.27 18.55
C LYS A 210 5.10 -2.17 17.48
N GLY A 211 5.42 -2.55 16.24
CA GLY A 211 4.50 -2.50 15.11
C GLY A 211 4.21 -1.11 14.55
N ARG A 212 4.83 -0.04 15.05
CA ARG A 212 4.63 1.32 14.55
C ARG A 212 5.72 1.68 13.55
N LYS A 213 5.33 2.18 12.37
CA LYS A 213 6.26 2.73 11.38
C LYS A 213 6.89 4.01 11.96
N MET A 214 8.20 4.00 12.18
CA MET A 214 8.98 5.07 12.80
C MET A 214 9.75 5.91 11.78
N GLY A 215 9.88 5.40 10.57
CA GLY A 215 10.61 5.99 9.46
C GLY A 215 10.64 5.05 8.28
N HIS A 216 11.38 5.42 7.25
CA HIS A 216 11.76 4.53 6.17
C HIS A 216 13.15 4.87 5.64
N VAL A 217 13.74 3.93 4.94
CA VAL A 217 14.99 4.10 4.22
C VAL A 217 14.75 3.72 2.77
N THR A 218 15.15 4.57 1.83
CA THR A 218 15.11 4.30 0.40
C THR A 218 16.51 4.09 -0.12
N TYR A 219 16.76 2.92 -0.70
CA TYR A 219 17.98 2.58 -1.42
C TYR A 219 17.75 2.84 -2.91
N LEU A 220 18.63 3.64 -3.53
CA LEU A 220 18.67 3.82 -4.98
C LEU A 220 19.51 2.71 -5.59
N ILE A 221 18.95 2.01 -6.56
CA ILE A 221 19.56 0.87 -7.24
C ILE A 221 19.88 1.30 -8.66
N ASP A 222 21.14 1.13 -9.08
CA ASP A 222 21.56 1.45 -10.45
C ASP A 222 20.75 0.62 -11.46
N ASN A 223 20.25 1.25 -12.48
CA ASN A 223 19.66 0.56 -13.62
C ASN A 223 20.79 -0.29 -14.28
N LYS A 224 20.58 -1.61 -14.32
CA LYS A 224 21.50 -2.51 -15.05
C LYS A 224 21.32 -2.36 -16.54
#